data_27035e43cf62fb836986dcaadd9f00f3
#
_entry.id   27035e43cf62fb836986dcaadd9f00f3
#
_cell.length_a   1.000
_cell.length_b   1.000
_cell.length_c   1.000
_cell.angle_alpha   90.00
_cell.angle_beta   90.00
_cell.angle_gamma   90.00
#
_symmetry.space_group_name_H-M   'P 1'
#
loop_
_entity.id
_entity.type
_entity.pdbx_description
1 polymer ?
#
loop_
_entity_poly.entity_id
_entity_poly.type
_entity_poly.pdbx_seq_one_letter_code
_entity_poly.pdbx_strand_id
1 'polypeptide(L)'
;MKRIVAAFITMLWMLAVPTVLQAQTEINGYVEDSLSHNRLPNVSITLLRNGKPIKFTRSKADGSFVLSVDERHVGDMLQATCMGYKKTKTSISSNKEAIISMPSTAFVLKEVQVKGSRITGRDTVSFDLTRFADARDNSLKDVLKKLPGVDVTKNGQINYNGKPINRFTVEGLDLTGGKYNQLEENIKAKDVKKAEVIEHDQPIKALQNKTYTDNVAMNIALKDSARDRLMPTIKPYLLVGNHTYVGGEVNLMQIGKKRQMMYDAAYDRTGKDLSGSLDELASYSNRLSSATLPAWLSAPTLEAPIDEERLRFNTSQKYSINHISKNKQDAETRLEASYVRSVVRQNRENTSIYDLGGEEPVTTSEQTRKTMKSDILNIE
;
A
#
# COMPACT_ATOMS: atom_id res chain seq x y z
N MET A 1 7.02 -24.93 75.10
CA MET A 1 5.58 -24.90 74.86
C MET A 1 5.04 -23.60 74.24
N LYS A 2 5.40 -22.38 74.71
CA LYS A 2 4.85 -21.13 74.14
C LYS A 2 5.17 -20.93 72.63
N ARG A 3 6.32 -21.37 72.10
CA ARG A 3 6.67 -21.24 70.67
C ARG A 3 5.94 -22.22 69.76
N ILE A 4 5.54 -23.38 70.25
CA ILE A 4 4.77 -24.39 69.49
C ILE A 4 3.30 -23.97 69.37
N VAL A 5 2.74 -23.36 70.42
CA VAL A 5 1.37 -22.84 70.43
C VAL A 5 1.25 -21.64 69.50
N ALA A 6 2.25 -20.74 69.43
CA ALA A 6 2.28 -19.63 68.52
C ALA A 6 2.34 -20.10 67.05
N ALA A 7 3.14 -21.14 66.74
CA ALA A 7 3.24 -21.70 65.39
C ALA A 7 1.87 -22.39 64.98
N PHE A 8 1.19 -23.03 65.90
CA PHE A 8 -0.13 -23.60 65.62
C PHE A 8 -1.22 -22.57 65.41
N ILE A 9 -1.16 -21.45 66.13
CA ILE A 9 -2.11 -20.34 65.93
C ILE A 9 -1.87 -19.64 64.61
N THR A 10 -0.61 -19.43 64.17
CA THR A 10 -0.29 -18.83 62.85
C THR A 10 -0.65 -19.79 61.71
N MET A 11 -0.50 -21.09 61.89
CA MET A 11 -0.89 -22.09 60.91
C MET A 11 -2.44 -22.17 60.76
N LEU A 12 -3.17 -22.04 61.89
CA LEU A 12 -4.63 -22.02 61.89
C LEU A 12 -5.18 -20.70 61.25
N TRP A 13 -4.48 -19.60 61.38
CA TRP A 13 -4.83 -18.34 60.71
C TRP A 13 -4.60 -18.37 59.19
N MET A 14 -3.61 -19.13 58.70
CA MET A 14 -3.38 -19.34 57.27
C MET A 14 -4.46 -20.21 56.58
N LEU A 15 -5.14 -21.07 57.33
CA LEU A 15 -6.22 -21.91 56.82
C LEU A 15 -7.60 -21.19 56.76
N ALA A 16 -7.71 -20.01 57.36
CA ALA A 16 -8.94 -19.23 57.41
C ALA A 16 -9.00 -18.11 56.35
N VAL A 17 -8.13 -18.14 55.31
CA VAL A 17 -8.31 -17.23 54.15
C VAL A 17 -9.56 -17.68 53.39
N PRO A 18 -10.64 -16.89 53.39
CA PRO A 18 -11.82 -17.25 52.60
C PRO A 18 -11.39 -17.21 51.13
N THR A 19 -11.35 -18.37 50.49
CA THR A 19 -11.33 -18.45 49.03
C THR A 19 -12.63 -17.82 48.56
N VAL A 20 -12.58 -16.59 48.10
CA VAL A 20 -13.70 -15.94 47.43
C VAL A 20 -13.91 -16.72 46.13
N LEU A 21 -14.76 -17.71 46.17
CA LEU A 21 -15.25 -18.37 44.97
C LEU A 21 -16.11 -17.33 44.24
N GLN A 22 -15.49 -16.64 43.28
CA GLN A 22 -16.25 -15.81 42.33
C GLN A 22 -17.11 -16.78 41.50
N ALA A 23 -18.37 -16.80 41.77
CA ALA A 23 -19.33 -17.54 40.95
C ALA A 23 -19.40 -16.86 39.57
N GLN A 24 -18.70 -17.42 38.59
CA GLN A 24 -18.84 -16.98 37.21
C GLN A 24 -20.28 -17.27 36.76
N THR A 25 -20.92 -16.22 36.25
CA THR A 25 -22.25 -16.35 35.68
C THR A 25 -22.14 -16.69 34.21
N GLU A 26 -22.73 -17.79 33.75
CA GLU A 26 -22.74 -18.16 32.35
C GLU A 26 -24.00 -17.62 31.64
N ILE A 27 -23.80 -17.09 30.46
CA ILE A 27 -24.83 -16.69 29.51
C ILE A 27 -24.82 -17.73 28.39
N ASN A 28 -25.82 -18.59 28.37
CA ASN A 28 -25.98 -19.61 27.36
C ASN A 28 -27.03 -19.18 26.35
N GLY A 29 -26.87 -19.58 25.12
CA GLY A 29 -27.79 -19.25 24.05
C GLY A 29 -27.42 -19.83 22.71
N TYR A 30 -28.17 -19.45 21.70
CA TYR A 30 -27.88 -19.81 20.32
C TYR A 30 -28.21 -18.68 19.35
N VAL A 31 -27.61 -18.77 18.18
CA VAL A 31 -27.83 -17.83 17.07
C VAL A 31 -28.53 -18.53 15.94
N GLU A 32 -29.56 -17.92 15.37
CA GLU A 32 -30.31 -18.45 14.24
C GLU A 32 -30.56 -17.39 13.15
N ASP A 33 -30.84 -17.88 11.96
CA ASP A 33 -31.35 -17.04 10.86
C ASP A 33 -32.83 -16.68 11.14
N SER A 34 -33.18 -15.39 10.96
CA SER A 34 -34.52 -14.91 11.32
C SER A 34 -35.64 -15.40 10.42
N LEU A 35 -35.35 -15.91 9.22
CA LEU A 35 -36.34 -16.41 8.28
C LEU A 35 -36.41 -17.93 8.25
N SER A 36 -35.27 -18.59 8.18
CA SER A 36 -35.18 -20.04 8.06
C SER A 36 -35.11 -20.77 9.40
N HIS A 37 -34.87 -20.03 10.51
CA HIS A 37 -34.62 -20.59 11.86
C HIS A 37 -33.44 -21.60 11.92
N ASN A 38 -32.63 -21.64 10.89
CA ASN A 38 -31.42 -22.45 10.88
C ASN A 38 -30.37 -21.90 11.84
N ARG A 39 -29.73 -22.80 12.58
CA ARG A 39 -28.65 -22.43 13.52
C ARG A 39 -27.44 -21.92 12.78
N LEU A 40 -26.85 -20.81 13.25
CA LEU A 40 -25.73 -20.16 12.61
C LEU A 40 -24.40 -20.42 13.34
N PRO A 41 -23.47 -21.15 12.71
CA PRO A 41 -22.14 -21.38 13.26
C PRO A 41 -21.21 -20.18 13.05
N ASN A 42 -20.17 -20.13 13.88
CA ASN A 42 -19.08 -19.11 13.75
C ASN A 42 -19.51 -17.63 13.83
N VAL A 43 -20.66 -17.33 14.42
CA VAL A 43 -21.11 -15.98 14.69
C VAL A 43 -20.27 -15.40 15.83
N SER A 44 -19.76 -14.19 15.68
CA SER A 44 -19.07 -13.46 16.74
C SER A 44 -20.10 -12.79 17.65
N ILE A 45 -20.15 -13.19 18.92
CA ILE A 45 -21.06 -12.64 19.93
C ILE A 45 -20.25 -11.80 20.92
N THR A 46 -20.61 -10.55 21.09
CA THR A 46 -19.93 -9.61 21.95
C THR A 46 -20.88 -9.08 23.02
N LEU A 47 -20.49 -9.16 24.28
CA LEU A 47 -21.21 -8.53 25.39
C LEU A 47 -20.89 -7.05 25.41
N LEU A 48 -21.93 -6.23 25.37
CA LEU A 48 -21.83 -4.77 25.47
C LEU A 48 -22.39 -4.32 26.81
N ARG A 49 -21.63 -3.51 27.54
CA ARG A 49 -22.04 -2.78 28.75
C ARG A 49 -21.90 -1.29 28.48
N ASN A 50 -22.99 -0.55 28.60
CA ASN A 50 -23.03 0.89 28.25
C ASN A 50 -22.46 1.15 26.85
N GLY A 51 -22.73 0.26 25.88
CA GLY A 51 -22.27 0.37 24.51
C GLY A 51 -20.80 0.00 24.27
N LYS A 52 -20.02 -0.34 25.31
CA LYS A 52 -18.62 -0.76 25.21
C LYS A 52 -18.50 -2.28 25.24
N PRO A 53 -17.61 -2.88 24.42
CA PRO A 53 -17.37 -4.32 24.43
C PRO A 53 -16.65 -4.74 25.73
N ILE A 54 -17.18 -5.74 26.44
CA ILE A 54 -16.60 -6.27 27.67
C ILE A 54 -15.98 -7.66 27.42
N LYS A 55 -16.71 -8.55 26.76
CA LYS A 55 -16.28 -9.93 26.52
C LYS A 55 -16.86 -10.43 25.20
N PHE A 56 -16.24 -11.42 24.59
CA PHE A 56 -16.74 -12.00 23.35
C PHE A 56 -16.60 -13.53 23.37
N THR A 57 -17.43 -14.18 22.54
CA THR A 57 -17.39 -15.62 22.25
C THR A 57 -17.78 -15.86 20.79
N ARG A 58 -17.76 -17.11 20.35
CA ARG A 58 -18.25 -17.51 19.02
C ARG A 58 -19.26 -18.63 19.18
N SER A 59 -20.27 -18.66 18.29
CA SER A 59 -21.16 -19.80 18.21
C SER A 59 -20.43 -21.03 17.66
N LYS A 60 -20.75 -22.20 18.24
CA LYS A 60 -20.24 -23.50 17.85
C LYS A 60 -20.87 -23.97 16.52
N ALA A 61 -20.50 -25.15 16.05
CA ALA A 61 -21.04 -25.74 14.82
C ALA A 61 -22.55 -25.92 14.83
N ASP A 62 -23.14 -26.14 16.02
CA ASP A 62 -24.57 -26.28 16.26
C ASP A 62 -25.30 -24.95 16.50
N GLY A 63 -24.61 -23.82 16.35
CA GLY A 63 -25.10 -22.47 16.58
C GLY A 63 -25.20 -22.05 18.05
N SER A 64 -24.90 -22.95 19.01
CA SER A 64 -24.90 -22.60 20.44
C SER A 64 -23.69 -21.79 20.85
N PHE A 65 -23.82 -21.02 21.92
CA PHE A 65 -22.70 -20.29 22.52
C PHE A 65 -22.79 -20.26 24.04
N VAL A 66 -21.66 -20.14 24.69
CA VAL A 66 -21.50 -19.92 26.12
C VAL A 66 -20.59 -18.73 26.32
N LEU A 67 -21.01 -17.81 27.18
CA LEU A 67 -20.24 -16.64 27.54
C LEU A 67 -20.17 -16.51 29.08
N SER A 68 -19.01 -16.80 29.64
CA SER A 68 -18.80 -16.70 31.09
C SER A 68 -18.50 -15.23 31.45
N VAL A 69 -19.22 -14.66 32.38
CA VAL A 69 -19.05 -13.29 32.86
C VAL A 69 -18.97 -13.30 34.39
N ASP A 70 -18.21 -12.35 34.94
CA ASP A 70 -18.02 -12.24 36.38
C ASP A 70 -19.33 -11.80 37.08
N GLU A 71 -20.05 -10.84 36.49
CA GLU A 71 -21.34 -10.35 36.95
C GLU A 71 -22.21 -9.89 35.78
N ARG A 72 -23.53 -10.11 35.89
CA ARG A 72 -24.52 -9.52 34.96
C ARG A 72 -24.96 -8.16 35.49
N HIS A 73 -25.02 -7.18 34.60
CA HIS A 73 -25.54 -5.84 34.94
C HIS A 73 -26.81 -5.55 34.15
N VAL A 74 -27.72 -4.84 34.77
CA VAL A 74 -28.92 -4.35 34.10
C VAL A 74 -28.52 -3.42 32.95
N GLY A 75 -29.03 -3.76 31.75
CA GLY A 75 -28.67 -3.02 30.53
C GLY A 75 -27.54 -3.66 29.68
N ASP A 76 -26.99 -4.78 30.12
CA ASP A 76 -26.06 -5.58 29.29
C ASP A 76 -26.78 -6.08 28.04
N MET A 77 -26.11 -5.98 26.88
CA MET A 77 -26.64 -6.40 25.59
C MET A 77 -25.67 -7.35 24.88
N LEU A 78 -26.20 -8.35 24.21
CA LEU A 78 -25.44 -9.20 23.29
C LEU A 78 -25.51 -8.61 21.88
N GLN A 79 -24.38 -8.48 21.23
CA GLN A 79 -24.27 -8.07 19.85
C GLN A 79 -23.69 -9.21 19.01
N ALA A 80 -24.44 -9.67 18.02
CA ALA A 80 -24.02 -10.69 17.09
C ALA A 80 -23.59 -10.08 15.75
N THR A 81 -22.48 -10.60 15.19
CA THR A 81 -21.92 -10.17 13.90
C THR A 81 -21.49 -11.41 13.11
N CYS A 82 -22.03 -11.56 11.91
CA CYS A 82 -21.68 -12.61 10.97
C CYS A 82 -21.69 -12.06 9.54
N MET A 83 -20.82 -12.59 8.68
CA MET A 83 -20.82 -12.23 7.27
C MET A 83 -22.14 -12.71 6.62
N GLY A 84 -22.77 -11.84 5.82
CA GLY A 84 -24.06 -12.13 5.20
C GLY A 84 -25.28 -11.87 6.08
N TYR A 85 -25.09 -11.37 7.30
CA TYR A 85 -26.16 -11.07 8.24
C TYR A 85 -26.09 -9.63 8.76
N LYS A 86 -27.23 -9.06 9.06
CA LYS A 86 -27.31 -7.74 9.68
C LYS A 86 -26.85 -7.85 11.14
N LYS A 87 -25.96 -6.94 11.54
CA LYS A 87 -25.52 -6.81 12.93
C LYS A 87 -26.72 -6.61 13.86
N THR A 88 -26.93 -7.55 14.76
CA THR A 88 -28.10 -7.58 15.65
C THR A 88 -27.68 -7.41 17.09
N LYS A 89 -28.50 -6.68 17.86
CA LYS A 89 -28.34 -6.50 19.31
C LYS A 89 -29.56 -7.07 20.02
N THR A 90 -29.32 -7.83 21.07
CA THR A 90 -30.39 -8.45 21.91
C THR A 90 -30.12 -8.18 23.37
N SER A 91 -31.15 -7.82 24.13
CA SER A 91 -31.05 -7.67 25.58
C SER A 91 -31.00 -9.05 26.27
N ILE A 92 -30.24 -9.12 27.36
CA ILE A 92 -30.11 -10.35 28.13
C ILE A 92 -31.27 -10.42 29.13
N SER A 93 -32.13 -11.41 28.99
CA SER A 93 -33.19 -11.70 29.97
C SER A 93 -32.66 -12.60 31.08
N SER A 94 -33.05 -12.35 32.32
CA SER A 94 -32.41 -12.90 33.53
C SER A 94 -32.55 -14.42 33.75
N ASN A 95 -33.44 -15.11 33.06
CA ASN A 95 -33.73 -16.52 33.33
C ASN A 95 -34.00 -17.43 32.11
N LYS A 96 -33.59 -17.03 30.90
CA LYS A 96 -33.79 -17.81 29.67
C LYS A 96 -32.54 -17.83 28.83
N GLU A 97 -32.38 -18.91 28.03
CA GLU A 97 -31.37 -18.94 26.98
C GLU A 97 -31.50 -17.74 26.06
N ALA A 98 -30.35 -17.13 25.73
CA ALA A 98 -30.33 -15.97 24.87
C ALA A 98 -30.47 -16.40 23.41
N ILE A 99 -31.58 -16.09 22.78
CA ILE A 99 -31.82 -16.35 21.37
C ILE A 99 -31.48 -15.10 20.57
N ILE A 100 -30.55 -15.21 19.62
CA ILE A 100 -30.18 -14.09 18.74
C ILE A 100 -30.63 -14.46 17.32
N SER A 101 -31.73 -13.85 16.89
CA SER A 101 -32.23 -14.01 15.52
C SER A 101 -31.64 -12.97 14.61
N MET A 102 -30.87 -13.40 13.59
CA MET A 102 -30.14 -12.53 12.69
C MET A 102 -30.83 -12.49 11.32
N PRO A 103 -31.26 -11.29 10.84
CA PRO A 103 -31.75 -11.16 9.48
C PRO A 103 -30.60 -11.33 8.48
N SER A 104 -30.80 -12.19 7.48
CA SER A 104 -29.88 -12.28 6.35
C SER A 104 -29.85 -10.94 5.61
N THR A 105 -28.67 -10.46 5.33
CA THR A 105 -28.49 -9.32 4.44
C THR A 105 -27.90 -9.89 3.17
N ALA A 106 -28.65 -9.89 2.09
CA ALA A 106 -28.03 -9.98 0.80
C ALA A 106 -26.96 -8.88 0.77
N PHE A 107 -25.68 -9.25 0.69
CA PHE A 107 -24.66 -8.34 0.23
C PHE A 107 -25.08 -7.99 -1.19
N VAL A 108 -25.87 -6.93 -1.34
CA VAL A 108 -25.83 -6.14 -2.54
C VAL A 108 -24.43 -5.58 -2.50
N LEU A 109 -23.47 -6.29 -3.10
CA LEU A 109 -22.31 -5.64 -3.67
C LEU A 109 -22.95 -4.45 -4.39
N LYS A 110 -22.73 -3.22 -3.92
CA LYS A 110 -23.05 -2.07 -4.70
C LYS A 110 -22.40 -2.39 -6.03
N GLU A 111 -23.23 -2.78 -7.00
CA GLU A 111 -22.84 -2.83 -8.37
C GLU A 111 -22.18 -1.49 -8.57
N VAL A 112 -20.86 -1.52 -8.69
CA VAL A 112 -20.13 -0.37 -9.20
C VAL A 112 -20.68 -0.31 -10.62
N GLN A 113 -21.77 0.41 -10.81
CA GLN A 113 -22.18 0.86 -12.13
C GLN A 113 -21.00 1.72 -12.57
N VAL A 114 -20.05 1.05 -13.19
CA VAL A 114 -19.13 1.66 -14.12
C VAL A 114 -20.05 2.12 -15.24
N LYS A 115 -20.71 3.26 -15.05
CA LYS A 115 -21.08 4.10 -16.15
C LYS A 115 -19.76 4.59 -16.70
N GLY A 116 -19.08 3.68 -17.43
CA GLY A 116 -18.08 4.07 -18.38
C GLY A 116 -18.80 5.04 -19.29
N SER A 117 -18.60 6.32 -19.13
CA SER A 117 -18.74 7.25 -20.21
C SER A 117 -17.71 6.83 -21.25
N ARG A 118 -18.04 5.82 -22.03
CA ARG A 118 -17.36 5.52 -23.26
C ARG A 118 -17.73 6.67 -24.19
N ILE A 119 -16.98 7.76 -24.06
CA ILE A 119 -16.99 8.80 -25.06
C ILE A 119 -16.31 8.16 -26.25
N THR A 120 -17.08 7.82 -27.23
CA THR A 120 -16.72 7.20 -28.50
C THR A 120 -15.91 8.15 -29.39
N GLY A 121 -14.63 8.36 -29.07
CA GLY A 121 -13.62 8.35 -30.11
C GLY A 121 -13.23 6.87 -30.28
N ARG A 122 -13.05 6.37 -31.46
CA ARG A 122 -12.91 4.93 -31.74
C ARG A 122 -11.90 4.18 -30.86
N ASP A 123 -10.95 4.86 -30.22
CA ASP A 123 -9.79 4.28 -29.53
C ASP A 123 -9.49 4.93 -28.16
N THR A 124 -10.43 5.62 -27.54
CA THR A 124 -10.19 6.27 -26.23
C THR A 124 -11.18 5.80 -25.17
N VAL A 125 -10.65 5.29 -24.06
CA VAL A 125 -11.43 4.93 -22.87
C VAL A 125 -11.17 5.97 -21.77
N SER A 126 -12.23 6.53 -21.23
CA SER A 126 -12.16 7.56 -20.20
C SER A 126 -12.69 7.07 -18.87
N PHE A 127 -11.94 7.33 -17.81
CA PHE A 127 -12.29 7.01 -16.43
C PHE A 127 -12.44 8.28 -15.60
N ASP A 128 -13.57 8.46 -14.96
CA ASP A 128 -13.78 9.53 -13.97
C ASP A 128 -13.11 9.14 -12.66
N LEU A 129 -11.90 9.65 -12.40
CA LEU A 129 -11.09 9.28 -11.23
C LEU A 129 -11.73 9.70 -9.92
N THR A 130 -12.65 10.66 -9.93
CA THR A 130 -13.34 11.10 -8.70
C THR A 130 -14.23 10.01 -8.10
N ARG A 131 -14.64 9.02 -8.91
CA ARG A 131 -15.45 7.88 -8.47
C ARG A 131 -14.63 6.72 -7.92
N PHE A 132 -13.37 6.64 -8.29
CA PHE A 132 -12.46 5.57 -7.86
C PHE A 132 -11.61 5.98 -6.65
N ALA A 133 -11.42 7.30 -6.45
CA ALA A 133 -10.68 7.83 -5.32
C ALA A 133 -11.45 7.68 -4.00
N ASP A 134 -10.77 7.27 -2.95
CA ASP A 134 -11.29 7.24 -1.58
C ASP A 134 -10.42 8.09 -0.64
N ALA A 135 -10.87 8.24 0.62
CA ALA A 135 -10.18 9.07 1.60
C ALA A 135 -8.78 8.55 2.01
N ARG A 136 -8.43 7.31 1.66
CA ARG A 136 -7.14 6.70 1.97
C ARG A 136 -6.12 6.87 0.85
N ASP A 137 -6.58 7.28 -0.33
CA ASP A 137 -5.70 7.49 -1.47
C ASP A 137 -4.91 8.79 -1.31
N ASN A 138 -3.61 8.69 -1.34
CA ASN A 138 -2.72 9.84 -1.22
C ASN A 138 -2.24 10.34 -2.58
N SER A 139 -1.99 9.43 -3.51
CA SER A 139 -1.37 9.70 -4.81
C SER A 139 -2.24 9.28 -5.98
N LEU A 140 -1.91 9.77 -7.17
CA LEU A 140 -2.50 9.30 -8.42
C LEU A 140 -2.31 7.80 -8.59
N LYS A 141 -1.15 7.25 -8.22
CA LYS A 141 -0.83 5.82 -8.26
C LYS A 141 -1.86 4.97 -7.52
N ASP A 142 -2.33 5.43 -6.35
CA ASP A 142 -3.32 4.70 -5.55
C ASP A 142 -4.67 4.61 -6.27
N VAL A 143 -5.05 5.67 -6.99
CA VAL A 143 -6.30 5.71 -7.75
C VAL A 143 -6.18 4.88 -9.03
N LEU A 144 -5.04 4.95 -9.75
CA LEU A 144 -4.82 4.19 -10.99
C LEU A 144 -4.91 2.68 -10.78
N LYS A 145 -4.40 2.17 -9.66
CA LYS A 145 -4.51 0.74 -9.29
C LYS A 145 -5.93 0.21 -9.15
N LYS A 146 -6.92 1.09 -9.04
CA LYS A 146 -8.33 0.73 -8.89
C LYS A 146 -9.10 0.74 -10.21
N LEU A 147 -8.46 1.18 -11.29
CA LEU A 147 -9.11 1.28 -12.59
C LEU A 147 -9.21 -0.09 -13.27
N PRO A 148 -10.36 -0.42 -13.86
CA PRO A 148 -10.51 -1.66 -14.62
C PRO A 148 -9.51 -1.76 -15.77
N GLY A 149 -8.79 -2.88 -15.85
CA GLY A 149 -7.80 -3.13 -16.89
C GLY A 149 -6.45 -2.43 -16.68
N VAL A 150 -6.29 -1.61 -15.64
CA VAL A 150 -5.03 -0.95 -15.31
C VAL A 150 -4.32 -1.73 -14.21
N ASP A 151 -3.06 -2.05 -14.44
CA ASP A 151 -2.13 -2.62 -13.46
C ASP A 151 -0.93 -1.70 -13.29
N VAL A 152 -0.51 -1.48 -12.06
CA VAL A 152 0.66 -0.65 -11.73
C VAL A 152 1.65 -1.48 -10.94
N THR A 153 2.79 -1.75 -11.54
CA THR A 153 3.85 -2.57 -10.95
C THR A 153 4.55 -1.86 -9.77
N LYS A 154 5.42 -2.57 -9.06
CA LYS A 154 6.17 -2.00 -7.92
C LYS A 154 7.05 -0.81 -8.33
N ASN A 155 7.70 -0.90 -9.48
CA ASN A 155 8.55 0.18 -10.02
C ASN A 155 7.78 1.34 -10.66
N GLY A 156 6.44 1.29 -10.66
CA GLY A 156 5.59 2.35 -11.21
C GLY A 156 5.20 2.16 -12.67
N GLN A 157 5.60 1.07 -13.34
CA GLN A 157 5.16 0.83 -14.71
C GLN A 157 3.66 0.57 -14.76
N ILE A 158 2.96 1.35 -15.58
CA ILE A 158 1.53 1.21 -15.83
C ILE A 158 1.31 0.31 -17.04
N ASN A 159 0.46 -0.70 -16.87
CA ASN A 159 -0.01 -1.56 -17.95
C ASN A 159 -1.53 -1.38 -18.11
N TYR A 160 -2.01 -1.40 -19.34
CA TYR A 160 -3.43 -1.43 -19.65
C TYR A 160 -3.77 -2.67 -20.46
N ASN A 161 -4.72 -3.49 -19.96
CA ASN A 161 -5.06 -4.79 -20.54
C ASN A 161 -3.82 -5.67 -20.85
N GLY A 162 -2.84 -5.66 -19.93
CA GLY A 162 -1.58 -6.42 -20.07
C GLY A 162 -0.52 -5.78 -20.98
N LYS A 163 -0.79 -4.64 -21.61
CA LYS A 163 0.17 -3.91 -22.44
C LYS A 163 0.77 -2.74 -21.67
N PRO A 164 2.10 -2.55 -21.65
CA PRO A 164 2.72 -1.38 -21.05
C PRO A 164 2.32 -0.11 -21.81
N ILE A 165 2.10 0.99 -21.09
CA ILE A 165 1.85 2.27 -21.75
C ILE A 165 3.16 2.81 -22.34
N ASN A 166 3.08 3.35 -23.55
CA ASN A 166 4.20 3.92 -24.29
C ASN A 166 4.32 5.43 -24.11
N ARG A 167 3.27 6.09 -23.63
CA ARG A 167 3.25 7.52 -23.36
C ARG A 167 2.36 7.83 -22.16
N PHE A 168 2.87 8.70 -21.29
CA PHE A 168 2.12 9.24 -20.17
C PHE A 168 2.15 10.75 -20.21
N THR A 169 0.97 11.38 -20.17
CA THR A 169 0.84 12.83 -20.21
C THR A 169 -0.06 13.31 -19.07
N VAL A 170 0.18 14.53 -18.62
CA VAL A 170 -0.72 15.24 -17.72
C VAL A 170 -1.13 16.53 -18.38
N GLU A 171 -2.45 16.81 -18.49
CA GLU A 171 -2.99 17.94 -19.25
C GLU A 171 -2.46 17.99 -20.70
N GLY A 172 -2.14 16.81 -21.28
CA GLY A 172 -1.68 16.67 -22.66
C GLY A 172 -0.19 16.90 -22.90
N LEU A 173 0.63 17.14 -21.86
CA LEU A 173 2.07 17.33 -21.96
C LEU A 173 2.83 16.20 -21.23
N ASP A 174 3.93 15.76 -21.82
CA ASP A 174 4.87 14.80 -21.20
C ASP A 174 6.00 15.55 -20.51
N LEU A 175 5.80 15.87 -19.22
CA LEU A 175 6.74 16.64 -18.40
C LEU A 175 8.06 15.90 -18.13
N THR A 176 8.02 14.58 -18.03
CA THR A 176 9.12 13.76 -17.50
C THR A 176 9.77 12.86 -18.53
N GLY A 177 9.39 13.01 -19.81
CA GLY A 177 10.01 12.23 -20.87
C GLY A 177 9.91 10.72 -20.70
N GLY A 178 8.77 10.22 -20.21
CA GLY A 178 8.57 8.79 -19.96
C GLY A 178 8.92 8.33 -18.55
N LYS A 179 9.54 9.16 -17.71
CA LYS A 179 9.88 8.86 -16.30
C LYS A 179 8.69 9.21 -15.38
N TYR A 180 7.50 8.75 -15.73
CA TYR A 180 6.23 9.20 -15.16
C TYR A 180 5.95 8.69 -13.72
N ASN A 181 6.74 7.76 -13.19
CA ASN A 181 6.63 7.31 -11.80
C ASN A 181 6.71 8.47 -10.81
N GLN A 182 7.51 9.50 -11.11
CA GLN A 182 7.58 10.71 -10.30
C GLN A 182 6.24 11.48 -10.27
N LEU A 183 5.50 11.50 -11.39
CA LEU A 183 4.20 12.15 -11.48
C LEU A 183 3.12 11.36 -10.75
N GLU A 184 3.06 10.04 -10.95
CA GLU A 184 2.05 9.20 -10.32
C GLU A 184 2.16 9.16 -8.78
N GLU A 185 3.38 9.31 -8.24
CA GLU A 185 3.62 9.31 -6.80
C GLU A 185 3.42 10.67 -6.13
N ASN A 186 3.54 11.77 -6.86
CA ASN A 186 3.52 13.13 -6.30
C ASN A 186 2.25 13.93 -6.63
N ILE A 187 1.50 13.57 -7.68
CA ILE A 187 0.17 14.13 -7.92
C ILE A 187 -0.79 13.55 -6.87
N LYS A 188 -1.47 14.41 -6.14
CA LYS A 188 -2.40 13.98 -5.08
C LYS A 188 -3.69 13.42 -5.67
N ALA A 189 -4.20 12.32 -5.10
CA ALA A 189 -5.46 11.70 -5.52
C ALA A 189 -6.65 12.67 -5.58
N LYS A 190 -6.71 13.62 -4.65
CA LYS A 190 -7.77 14.63 -4.60
C LYS A 190 -7.74 15.65 -5.74
N ASP A 191 -6.61 15.83 -6.41
CA ASP A 191 -6.39 16.84 -7.43
C ASP A 191 -6.68 16.31 -8.86
N VAL A 192 -6.83 14.99 -9.01
CA VAL A 192 -7.14 14.37 -10.30
C VAL A 192 -8.64 14.35 -10.60
N LYS A 193 -8.97 14.46 -11.89
CA LYS A 193 -10.35 14.46 -12.38
C LYS A 193 -10.62 13.24 -13.26
N LYS A 194 -9.77 12.98 -14.24
CA LYS A 194 -10.03 12.01 -15.31
C LYS A 194 -8.73 11.36 -15.76
N ALA A 195 -8.79 10.09 -16.08
CA ALA A 195 -7.77 9.40 -16.87
C ALA A 195 -8.35 9.00 -18.23
N GLU A 196 -7.60 9.24 -19.28
CA GLU A 196 -7.92 8.86 -20.64
C GLU A 196 -6.87 7.87 -21.11
N VAL A 197 -7.30 6.67 -21.46
CA VAL A 197 -6.44 5.66 -22.09
C VAL A 197 -6.74 5.71 -23.58
N ILE A 198 -5.70 5.93 -24.37
CA ILE A 198 -5.75 6.03 -25.82
C ILE A 198 -5.09 4.77 -26.37
N GLU A 199 -5.90 3.89 -26.93
CA GLU A 199 -5.43 2.72 -27.66
C GLU A 199 -4.99 3.15 -29.06
N HIS A 200 -4.00 2.47 -29.64
CA HIS A 200 -3.45 2.78 -30.96
C HIS A 200 -2.84 4.19 -31.07
N ASP A 201 -2.23 4.66 -29.97
CA ASP A 201 -1.66 5.99 -29.93
C ASP A 201 -0.56 6.20 -30.98
N GLN A 202 -0.74 7.20 -31.83
CA GLN A 202 0.28 7.64 -32.77
C GLN A 202 0.80 9.01 -32.36
N PRO A 203 2.03 9.07 -31.80
CA PRO A 203 2.59 10.32 -31.28
C PRO A 203 2.92 11.33 -32.38
N ILE A 204 3.21 10.85 -33.58
CA ILE A 204 3.58 11.71 -34.71
C ILE A 204 2.30 12.20 -35.37
N LYS A 205 1.96 13.48 -35.20
CA LYS A 205 0.74 14.08 -35.74
C LYS A 205 0.54 13.84 -37.25
N ALA A 206 1.62 13.86 -38.03
CA ALA A 206 1.57 13.62 -39.48
C ALA A 206 1.17 12.19 -39.86
N LEU A 207 1.33 11.22 -38.94
CA LEU A 207 1.02 9.81 -39.13
C LEU A 207 -0.29 9.40 -38.46
N GLN A 208 -0.92 10.29 -37.70
CA GLN A 208 -2.23 10.02 -37.09
C GLN A 208 -3.25 9.67 -38.16
N ASN A 209 -4.02 8.62 -37.92
CA ASN A 209 -5.01 8.04 -38.88
C ASN A 209 -4.42 7.45 -40.18
N LYS A 210 -3.10 7.42 -40.33
CA LYS A 210 -2.45 6.85 -41.54
C LYS A 210 -1.71 5.54 -41.23
N THR A 211 -1.19 5.40 -40.02
CA THR A 211 -0.40 4.23 -39.61
C THR A 211 -1.02 3.64 -38.34
N TYR A 212 -1.32 2.35 -38.37
CA TYR A 212 -1.75 1.61 -37.20
C TYR A 212 -0.57 1.41 -36.25
N THR A 213 -0.79 1.61 -34.98
CA THR A 213 0.17 1.31 -33.91
C THR A 213 -0.51 0.48 -32.83
N ASP A 214 0.25 -0.35 -32.14
CA ASP A 214 -0.24 -1.10 -30.98
C ASP A 214 0.11 -0.41 -29.64
N ASN A 215 0.50 0.84 -29.73
CA ASN A 215 0.88 1.68 -28.61
C ASN A 215 -0.32 2.11 -27.78
N VAL A 216 -0.14 2.19 -26.48
CA VAL A 216 -1.14 2.68 -25.53
C VAL A 216 -0.60 3.93 -24.86
N ALA A 217 -1.38 5.01 -24.86
CA ALA A 217 -1.06 6.21 -24.11
C ALA A 217 -2.07 6.44 -22.98
N MET A 218 -1.60 7.10 -21.94
CA MET A 218 -2.46 7.54 -20.83
C MET A 218 -2.30 9.04 -20.62
N ASN A 219 -3.44 9.76 -20.58
CA ASN A 219 -3.48 11.17 -20.26
C ASN A 219 -4.28 11.41 -18.97
N ILE A 220 -3.71 12.16 -18.05
CA ILE A 220 -4.37 12.55 -16.80
C ILE A 220 -4.83 13.99 -16.89
N ALA A 221 -6.10 14.22 -16.66
CA ALA A 221 -6.65 15.55 -16.50
C ALA A 221 -6.84 15.88 -15.01
N LEU A 222 -6.39 17.06 -14.62
CA LEU A 222 -6.54 17.58 -13.27
C LEU A 222 -7.86 18.32 -13.09
N LYS A 223 -8.29 18.49 -11.84
CA LYS A 223 -9.36 19.42 -11.49
C LYS A 223 -8.93 20.86 -11.78
N ASP A 224 -9.86 21.73 -12.14
CA ASP A 224 -9.55 23.12 -12.45
C ASP A 224 -8.86 23.86 -11.29
N SER A 225 -9.22 23.51 -10.05
CA SER A 225 -8.59 24.05 -8.84
C SER A 225 -7.14 23.59 -8.62
N ALA A 226 -6.69 22.55 -9.30
CA ALA A 226 -5.34 22.01 -9.17
C ALA A 226 -4.41 22.49 -10.29
N ARG A 227 -4.98 22.96 -11.41
CA ARG A 227 -4.17 23.49 -12.52
C ARG A 227 -3.49 24.78 -12.15
N ASP A 228 -2.29 24.96 -12.69
CA ASP A 228 -1.44 26.15 -12.51
C ASP A 228 -1.14 26.50 -11.04
N ARG A 229 -1.56 25.66 -10.11
CA ARG A 229 -1.27 25.77 -8.68
C ARG A 229 0.05 25.09 -8.35
N LEU A 230 0.81 25.69 -7.44
CA LEU A 230 1.99 25.06 -6.88
C LEU A 230 1.59 23.93 -5.94
N MET A 231 2.13 22.74 -6.18
CA MET A 231 1.84 21.50 -5.45
C MET A 231 3.11 21.00 -4.75
N PRO A 232 3.35 21.40 -3.49
CA PRO A 232 4.46 20.88 -2.71
C PRO A 232 4.11 19.50 -2.15
N THR A 233 5.09 18.60 -2.14
CA THR A 233 5.04 17.30 -1.46
C THR A 233 6.33 17.10 -0.69
N ILE A 234 6.23 16.73 0.58
CA ILE A 234 7.36 16.43 1.46
C ILE A 234 7.10 15.04 2.07
N LYS A 235 8.06 14.14 1.90
CA LYS A 235 7.99 12.76 2.39
C LYS A 235 9.22 12.48 3.26
N PRO A 236 9.14 12.66 4.58
CA PRO A 236 10.23 12.25 5.48
C PRO A 236 10.19 10.74 5.68
N TYR A 237 11.36 10.11 5.79
CA TYR A 237 11.52 8.70 6.12
C TYR A 237 12.38 8.55 7.37
N LEU A 238 11.97 7.64 8.24
CA LEU A 238 12.71 7.27 9.44
C LEU A 238 12.69 5.75 9.59
N LEU A 239 13.87 5.16 9.60
CA LEU A 239 14.05 3.75 9.92
C LEU A 239 14.77 3.64 11.27
N VAL A 240 14.12 3.01 12.24
CA VAL A 240 14.65 2.83 13.60
C VAL A 240 14.94 1.35 13.83
N GLY A 241 16.16 1.06 14.24
CA GLY A 241 16.66 -0.28 14.59
C GLY A 241 17.85 -0.14 15.53
N ASN A 242 18.87 -0.98 15.39
CA ASN A 242 20.13 -0.82 16.14
C ASN A 242 20.80 0.54 15.85
N HIS A 243 20.53 1.10 14.67
CA HIS A 243 20.90 2.45 14.27
C HIS A 243 19.67 3.16 13.70
N THR A 244 19.70 4.48 13.75
CA THR A 244 18.64 5.32 13.15
C THR A 244 19.13 5.81 11.80
N TYR A 245 18.32 5.55 10.77
CA TYR A 245 18.56 6.02 9.41
C TYR A 245 17.45 6.99 9.01
N VAL A 246 17.84 8.04 8.33
CA VAL A 246 16.92 9.10 7.91
C VAL A 246 16.99 9.28 6.40
N GLY A 247 15.88 9.68 5.83
CA GLY A 247 15.77 10.09 4.45
C GLY A 247 14.60 11.05 4.28
N GLY A 248 14.46 11.59 3.08
CA GLY A 248 13.33 12.43 2.74
C GLY A 248 13.37 12.87 1.30
N GLU A 249 12.18 13.16 0.79
CA GLU A 249 11.96 13.70 -0.55
C GLU A 249 11.16 15.00 -0.45
N VAL A 250 11.55 15.97 -1.25
CA VAL A 250 10.83 17.23 -1.46
C VAL A 250 10.55 17.34 -2.94
N ASN A 251 9.30 17.41 -3.32
CA ASN A 251 8.86 17.63 -4.68
C ASN A 251 8.03 18.91 -4.74
N LEU A 252 8.28 19.73 -5.74
CA LEU A 252 7.57 20.96 -6.00
C LEU A 252 7.16 20.96 -7.47
N MET A 253 5.87 20.90 -7.76
CA MET A 253 5.38 20.90 -9.13
C MET A 253 4.29 21.93 -9.38
N GLN A 254 4.21 22.36 -10.62
CA GLN A 254 3.12 23.16 -11.14
C GLN A 254 2.74 22.61 -12.52
N ILE A 255 1.49 22.25 -12.68
CA ILE A 255 0.97 21.60 -13.89
C ILE A 255 -0.11 22.48 -14.51
N GLY A 256 0.15 22.94 -15.71
CA GLY A 256 -0.78 23.68 -16.54
C GLY A 256 -0.87 23.09 -17.94
N LYS A 257 -1.81 23.58 -18.77
CA LYS A 257 -2.01 23.11 -20.16
C LYS A 257 -0.92 23.54 -21.13
N LYS A 258 -0.23 24.63 -20.84
CA LYS A 258 0.79 25.22 -21.72
C LYS A 258 2.18 25.20 -21.15
N ARG A 259 2.28 25.08 -19.84
CA ARG A 259 3.55 25.09 -19.11
C ARG A 259 3.44 24.18 -17.89
N GLN A 260 4.47 23.39 -17.71
CA GLN A 260 4.60 22.53 -16.51
C GLN A 260 6.05 22.59 -16.03
N MET A 261 6.21 22.46 -14.73
CA MET A 261 7.52 22.37 -14.10
C MET A 261 7.46 21.46 -12.88
N MET A 262 8.57 20.78 -12.63
CA MET A 262 8.77 19.96 -11.45
C MET A 262 10.21 20.05 -10.99
N TYR A 263 10.39 20.27 -9.70
CA TYR A 263 11.67 20.21 -8.99
C TYR A 263 11.58 19.11 -7.96
N ASP A 264 12.58 18.26 -7.92
CA ASP A 264 12.62 17.15 -6.97
C ASP A 264 14.02 17.09 -6.33
N ALA A 265 14.03 16.94 -5.01
CA ALA A 265 15.24 16.75 -4.24
C ALA A 265 15.01 15.64 -3.22
N ALA A 266 15.94 14.69 -3.16
CA ALA A 266 15.87 13.58 -2.23
C ALA A 266 17.22 13.29 -1.57
N TYR A 267 17.16 12.87 -0.32
CA TYR A 267 18.27 12.34 0.43
C TYR A 267 17.84 11.04 1.09
N ASP A 268 18.65 10.00 0.99
CA ASP A 268 18.32 8.72 1.57
C ASP A 268 19.52 7.99 2.21
N ARG A 269 19.27 7.44 3.39
CA ARG A 269 20.15 6.52 4.11
C ARG A 269 19.41 5.26 4.57
N THR A 270 18.19 5.03 4.11
CA THR A 270 17.34 3.91 4.55
C THR A 270 17.46 2.68 3.66
N GLY A 271 18.28 2.73 2.61
CA GLY A 271 18.45 1.66 1.62
C GLY A 271 17.70 1.88 0.32
N LYS A 272 16.86 2.93 0.21
CA LYS A 272 16.07 3.22 -0.97
C LYS A 272 16.96 3.60 -2.16
N ASP A 273 16.66 3.04 -3.32
CA ASP A 273 17.30 3.43 -4.57
C ASP A 273 16.65 4.70 -5.14
N LEU A 274 17.41 5.80 -5.14
CA LEU A 274 16.93 7.05 -5.69
C LEU A 274 17.06 7.13 -7.22
N SER A 275 17.88 6.28 -7.85
CA SER A 275 18.08 6.25 -9.30
C SER A 275 16.87 5.66 -10.03
N GLY A 276 16.19 4.66 -9.45
CA GLY A 276 15.03 4.02 -10.06
C GLY A 276 13.86 4.97 -10.34
N SER A 277 13.80 6.13 -9.67
CA SER A 277 12.81 7.16 -9.99
C SER A 277 13.10 7.90 -11.30
N LEU A 278 14.27 7.71 -11.89
CA LEU A 278 14.71 8.28 -13.17
C LEU A 278 14.65 7.25 -14.31
N ASP A 279 14.16 6.04 -14.05
CA ASP A 279 14.00 5.02 -15.06
C ASP A 279 12.91 5.44 -16.07
N GLU A 280 13.21 5.29 -17.33
CA GLU A 280 12.27 5.52 -18.41
C GLU A 280 11.29 4.33 -18.48
N LEU A 281 10.04 4.57 -18.08
CA LEU A 281 8.98 3.55 -18.05
C LEU A 281 8.12 3.55 -19.30
N ALA A 282 8.12 4.68 -20.05
CA ALA A 282 7.42 4.82 -21.31
C ALA A 282 8.39 5.28 -22.39
N SER A 283 8.69 4.40 -23.34
CA SER A 283 9.61 4.69 -24.43
C SER A 283 8.89 4.66 -25.77
N TYR A 284 9.11 5.71 -26.57
CA TYR A 284 8.84 5.65 -27.99
C TYR A 284 9.98 4.95 -28.71
N SER A 285 9.62 4.08 -29.63
CA SER A 285 10.57 3.30 -30.47
C SER A 285 11.60 4.12 -31.24
N ASN A 286 11.53 5.46 -31.19
CA ASN A 286 12.42 6.37 -31.91
C ASN A 286 13.34 7.19 -31.00
N ARG A 287 13.32 7.00 -29.68
CA ARG A 287 14.38 7.55 -28.83
C ARG A 287 15.61 6.65 -28.97
N LEU A 288 16.78 7.28 -29.20
CA LEU A 288 18.05 6.60 -29.03
C LEU A 288 18.01 5.91 -27.66
N SER A 289 18.07 4.58 -27.65
CA SER A 289 18.09 3.80 -26.44
C SER A 289 19.15 4.38 -25.51
N SER A 290 18.77 4.73 -24.30
CA SER A 290 19.75 5.09 -23.27
C SER A 290 20.82 4.00 -23.27
N ALA A 291 22.06 4.40 -23.37
CA ALA A 291 23.17 3.47 -23.43
C ALA A 291 23.12 2.58 -22.19
N THR A 292 22.71 1.33 -22.37
CA THR A 292 22.80 0.33 -21.30
C THR A 292 24.24 0.21 -20.89
N LEU A 293 24.55 0.45 -19.63
CA LEU A 293 25.88 0.26 -19.10
C LEU A 293 26.35 -1.17 -19.45
N PRO A 294 27.56 -1.35 -19.99
CA PRO A 294 28.09 -2.66 -20.26
C PRO A 294 28.02 -3.53 -19.00
N ALA A 295 27.71 -4.82 -19.16
CA ALA A 295 27.51 -5.74 -18.02
C ALA A 295 28.72 -5.80 -17.06
N TRP A 296 29.94 -5.51 -17.52
CA TRP A 296 31.14 -5.43 -16.69
C TRP A 296 31.22 -4.18 -15.81
N LEU A 297 30.45 -3.12 -16.12
CA LEU A 297 30.27 -1.92 -15.29
C LEU A 297 29.10 -2.07 -14.30
N SER A 298 28.22 -3.05 -14.50
CA SER A 298 27.17 -3.34 -13.54
C SER A 298 27.78 -3.93 -12.26
N ALA A 299 27.45 -3.33 -11.13
CA ALA A 299 27.86 -3.90 -9.86
C ALA A 299 27.10 -5.23 -9.63
N PRO A 300 27.78 -6.37 -9.35
CA PRO A 300 27.07 -7.59 -9.01
C PRO A 300 26.17 -7.34 -7.81
N THR A 301 24.88 -7.63 -7.97
CA THR A 301 23.90 -7.58 -6.88
C THR A 301 24.14 -8.76 -5.94
N LEU A 302 24.07 -8.55 -4.64
CA LEU A 302 24.02 -9.63 -3.67
C LEU A 302 22.58 -10.14 -3.66
N GLU A 303 22.38 -11.34 -4.18
CA GLU A 303 21.08 -12.00 -4.10
C GLU A 303 20.83 -12.49 -2.67
N ALA A 304 19.68 -12.13 -2.12
CA ALA A 304 19.18 -12.66 -0.85
C ALA A 304 17.65 -12.71 -0.91
N PRO A 305 17.00 -13.60 -0.15
CA PRO A 305 15.55 -13.75 -0.13
C PRO A 305 14.84 -12.64 0.67
N ILE A 306 15.40 -11.44 0.69
CA ILE A 306 14.84 -10.25 1.34
C ILE A 306 14.92 -9.05 0.40
N ASP A 307 14.11 -8.03 0.66
CA ASP A 307 14.08 -6.82 -0.17
C ASP A 307 15.46 -6.17 -0.24
N GLU A 308 15.88 -5.75 -1.43
CA GLU A 308 17.18 -5.12 -1.65
C GLU A 308 17.42 -3.89 -0.78
N GLU A 309 16.40 -3.13 -0.46
CA GLU A 309 16.47 -1.96 0.42
C GLU A 309 17.03 -2.33 1.81
N ARG A 310 16.77 -3.55 2.28
CA ARG A 310 17.28 -4.06 3.55
C ARG A 310 18.74 -4.52 3.49
N LEU A 311 19.27 -4.72 2.30
CA LEU A 311 20.65 -5.15 2.06
C LEU A 311 21.59 -3.99 1.80
N ARG A 312 21.07 -2.79 1.57
CA ARG A 312 21.85 -1.62 1.19
C ARG A 312 22.09 -0.70 2.39
N PHE A 313 23.35 -0.39 2.67
CA PHE A 313 23.73 0.75 3.47
C PHE A 313 24.13 1.87 2.53
N ASN A 314 23.21 2.76 2.25
CA ASN A 314 23.41 3.81 1.28
C ASN A 314 23.60 5.19 1.93
N THR A 315 24.17 6.09 1.14
CA THR A 315 24.06 7.54 1.31
C THR A 315 23.85 8.09 -0.08
N SER A 316 22.61 8.42 -0.38
CA SER A 316 22.20 8.80 -1.73
C SER A 316 21.56 10.19 -1.75
N GLN A 317 21.78 10.92 -2.81
CA GLN A 317 21.20 12.23 -3.06
C GLN A 317 20.72 12.31 -4.50
N LYS A 318 19.58 12.92 -4.71
CA LYS A 318 18.99 13.15 -6.04
C LYS A 318 18.49 14.58 -6.14
N TYR A 319 18.74 15.19 -7.28
CA TYR A 319 18.17 16.48 -7.66
C TYR A 319 17.68 16.37 -9.10
N SER A 320 16.47 16.83 -9.39
CA SER A 320 16.00 16.90 -10.77
C SER A 320 15.16 18.14 -11.02
N ILE A 321 15.24 18.62 -12.26
CA ILE A 321 14.48 19.74 -12.79
C ILE A 321 13.85 19.26 -14.10
N ASN A 322 12.54 19.38 -14.19
CA ASN A 322 11.79 19.08 -15.40
C ASN A 322 10.95 20.32 -15.75
N HIS A 323 11.03 20.77 -16.97
CA HIS A 323 10.25 21.87 -17.48
C HIS A 323 9.78 21.56 -18.90
N ILE A 324 8.50 21.76 -19.16
CA ILE A 324 7.93 21.71 -20.51
C ILE A 324 7.07 22.94 -20.75
N SER A 325 7.21 23.51 -21.94
CA SER A 325 6.33 24.59 -22.40
C SER A 325 5.90 24.38 -23.83
N LYS A 326 4.67 24.81 -24.14
CA LYS A 326 4.04 24.69 -25.43
C LYS A 326 3.73 26.11 -25.93
N ASN A 327 4.19 26.45 -27.13
CA ASN A 327 3.93 27.74 -27.75
C ASN A 327 2.54 27.76 -28.43
N LYS A 328 2.21 28.92 -29.03
CA LYS A 328 0.95 29.11 -29.76
C LYS A 328 0.83 28.27 -31.05
N GLN A 329 1.95 27.77 -31.56
CA GLN A 329 2.03 26.95 -32.77
C GLN A 329 2.11 25.45 -32.44
N ASP A 330 1.78 25.08 -31.20
CA ASP A 330 1.84 23.69 -30.71
C ASP A 330 3.26 23.08 -30.67
N ALA A 331 4.32 23.87 -30.82
CA ALA A 331 5.66 23.39 -30.62
C ALA A 331 6.00 23.29 -29.12
N GLU A 332 6.56 22.17 -28.73
CA GLU A 332 6.93 21.85 -27.35
C GLU A 332 8.44 22.03 -27.16
N THR A 333 8.81 22.69 -26.08
CA THR A 333 10.19 22.79 -25.62
C THR A 333 10.27 22.13 -24.25
N ARG A 334 11.15 21.14 -24.10
CA ARG A 334 11.39 20.41 -22.87
C ARG A 334 12.83 20.60 -22.42
N LEU A 335 13.01 20.74 -21.12
CA LEU A 335 14.29 20.73 -20.45
C LEU A 335 14.20 19.75 -19.28
N GLU A 336 15.07 18.77 -19.28
CA GLU A 336 15.23 17.83 -18.19
C GLU A 336 16.69 17.86 -17.73
N ALA A 337 16.91 18.01 -16.44
CA ALA A 337 18.22 17.85 -15.83
C ALA A 337 18.08 17.06 -14.53
N SER A 338 18.94 16.09 -14.36
CA SER A 338 18.96 15.30 -13.11
C SER A 338 20.39 14.94 -12.71
N TYR A 339 20.62 14.95 -11.41
CA TYR A 339 21.86 14.51 -10.79
C TYR A 339 21.56 13.55 -9.66
N VAL A 340 22.19 12.38 -9.69
CA VAL A 340 22.12 11.38 -8.63
C VAL A 340 23.53 11.06 -8.19
N ARG A 341 23.79 11.22 -6.90
CA ARG A 341 24.97 10.69 -6.24
C ARG A 341 24.57 9.58 -5.29
N SER A 342 25.19 8.43 -5.41
CA SER A 342 24.92 7.28 -4.57
C SER A 342 26.21 6.65 -4.08
N VAL A 343 26.28 6.39 -2.78
CA VAL A 343 27.32 5.57 -2.14
C VAL A 343 26.63 4.41 -1.48
N VAL A 344 26.78 3.23 -2.04
CA VAL A 344 26.19 1.98 -1.51
C VAL A 344 27.28 1.11 -0.93
N ARG A 345 27.04 0.61 0.29
CA ARG A 345 27.90 -0.37 0.96
C ARG A 345 27.09 -1.62 1.22
N GLN A 346 27.71 -2.75 0.91
CA GLN A 346 27.16 -4.08 1.19
C GLN A 346 28.22 -4.93 1.87
N ASN A 347 27.80 -5.65 2.90
CA ASN A 347 28.63 -6.62 3.59
C ASN A 347 27.97 -7.99 3.47
N ARG A 348 28.77 -8.99 3.13
CA ARG A 348 28.34 -10.39 3.08
C ARG A 348 29.31 -11.23 3.87
N GLU A 349 28.79 -12.13 4.65
CA GLU A 349 29.54 -13.17 5.34
C GLU A 349 28.97 -14.52 4.91
N ASN A 350 29.81 -15.36 4.33
CA ASN A 350 29.51 -16.74 3.98
C ASN A 350 30.28 -17.67 4.89
N THR A 351 29.57 -18.52 5.60
CA THR A 351 30.19 -19.58 6.39
C THR A 351 29.82 -20.92 5.75
N SER A 352 30.84 -21.68 5.34
CA SER A 352 30.69 -23.03 4.82
C SER A 352 31.28 -24.01 5.80
N ILE A 353 30.52 -25.03 6.15
CA ILE A 353 30.93 -26.11 7.04
C ILE A 353 31.03 -27.37 6.19
N TYR A 354 32.22 -27.95 6.12
CA TYR A 354 32.50 -29.19 5.42
C TYR A 354 32.62 -30.33 6.41
N ASP A 355 31.68 -31.27 6.39
CA ASP A 355 31.77 -32.50 7.16
C ASP A 355 32.57 -33.54 6.34
N LEU A 356 33.75 -33.88 6.83
CA LEU A 356 34.70 -34.81 6.18
C LEU A 356 34.56 -36.24 6.68
N GLY A 357 33.49 -36.59 7.42
CA GLY A 357 33.16 -37.96 7.78
C GLY A 357 34.13 -38.57 8.81
N GLY A 358 34.17 -38.08 10.04
CA GLY A 358 34.90 -38.64 11.16
C GLY A 358 36.05 -37.79 11.72
N GLU A 359 36.37 -36.67 11.10
CA GLU A 359 37.22 -35.60 11.61
C GLU A 359 36.37 -34.37 12.01
N GLU A 360 36.99 -33.45 12.79
CA GLU A 360 36.29 -32.20 13.08
C GLU A 360 35.91 -31.45 11.79
N PRO A 361 34.69 -30.93 11.69
CA PRO A 361 34.25 -30.24 10.47
C PRO A 361 35.10 -29.01 10.20
N VAL A 362 35.52 -28.85 8.93
CA VAL A 362 36.27 -27.67 8.50
C VAL A 362 35.28 -26.53 8.23
N THR A 363 35.44 -25.44 8.99
CA THR A 363 34.64 -24.24 8.81
C THR A 363 35.44 -23.18 8.06
N THR A 364 34.92 -22.72 6.93
CA THR A 364 35.48 -21.57 6.22
C THR A 364 34.52 -20.39 6.30
N SER A 365 35.06 -19.21 6.63
CA SER A 365 34.29 -17.95 6.62
C SER A 365 34.89 -16.99 5.62
N GLU A 366 34.06 -16.49 4.73
CA GLU A 366 34.40 -15.48 3.72
C GLU A 366 33.62 -14.20 4.00
N GLN A 367 34.34 -13.09 4.21
CA GLN A 367 33.75 -11.78 4.38
C GLN A 367 33.98 -10.92 3.14
N THR A 368 32.90 -10.56 2.45
CA THR A 368 32.95 -9.68 1.30
C THR A 368 32.42 -8.31 1.68
N ARG A 369 33.22 -7.26 1.53
CA ARG A 369 32.80 -5.86 1.69
C ARG A 369 32.84 -5.18 0.34
N LYS A 370 31.72 -4.61 -0.07
CA LYS A 370 31.57 -3.92 -1.35
C LYS A 370 31.17 -2.47 -1.11
N THR A 371 31.85 -1.56 -1.75
CA THR A 371 31.48 -0.13 -1.78
C THR A 371 31.40 0.31 -3.22
N MET A 372 30.24 0.78 -3.61
CA MET A 372 29.99 1.35 -4.92
C MET A 372 29.72 2.85 -4.76
N LYS A 373 30.37 3.66 -5.56
CA LYS A 373 30.12 5.11 -5.66
C LYS A 373 29.74 5.41 -7.08
N SER A 374 28.64 6.10 -7.27
CA SER A 374 28.16 6.53 -8.58
C SER A 374 27.73 8.00 -8.54
N ASP A 375 28.10 8.71 -9.57
CA ASP A 375 27.63 10.07 -9.84
C ASP A 375 27.06 10.05 -11.27
N ILE A 376 25.76 10.32 -11.40
CA ILE A 376 25.02 10.26 -12.67
C ILE A 376 24.46 11.65 -12.93
N LEU A 377 24.86 12.26 -14.04
CA LEU A 377 24.29 13.50 -14.54
C LEU A 377 23.61 13.23 -15.87
N ASN A 378 22.36 13.63 -15.98
CA ASN A 378 21.58 13.54 -17.21
C ASN A 378 21.03 14.93 -17.54
N ILE A 379 21.14 15.36 -18.81
CA ILE A 379 20.62 16.63 -19.33
C ILE A 379 20.04 16.35 -20.72
N GLU A 380 18.78 16.69 -20.91
CA GLU A 380 18.04 16.58 -22.17
C GLU A 380 17.39 17.92 -22.55
#